data_762e65c86f0a4d3d4329463fddd8b486
#
_entry.id   762e65c86f0a4d3d4329463fddd8b486
#
_cell.length_a   1.000
_cell.length_b   1.000
_cell.length_c   1.000
_cell.angle_alpha   90.00
_cell.angle_beta   90.00
_cell.angle_gamma   90.00
#
_symmetry.space_group_name_H-M   'P 1'
#
loop_
_entity.id
_entity.type
_entity.pdbx_description
1 polymer ?
#
loop_
_entity_poly.entity_id
_entity_poly.type
_entity_poly.pdbx_seq_one_letter_code
_entity_poly.pdbx_strand_id
1 'polypeptide(L)'
;GLTGLDIGCGEGHNTRLVARRGAQMTGLDIAENFIRHARAEETRAPLGIAYVHGSAVELPFAEASFDFATGFMSLMDVPETERVLAEAFRVLKPGGFLQFSMTHPCFNPPHRRNLRDEDRITYAIEVGDYFVDARGRVDEWIFGAAPAPLREKLPPFKVPRFHRPLSEWLNLLLAAGFVLEKFAGELLGVVDSLE
;
A
#
# COMPACT_ATOMS: atom_id res chain seq x y z
N GLY A 1 21.09 13.27 -1.36
CA GLY A 1 19.98 12.48 -1.89
C GLY A 1 18.65 13.17 -1.58
N LEU A 2 17.58 12.73 -2.23
CA LEU A 2 16.23 13.22 -1.93
C LEU A 2 15.74 12.69 -0.59
N THR A 3 14.91 13.47 0.10
CA THR A 3 14.21 13.04 1.32
C THR A 3 12.86 12.42 0.95
N GLY A 4 12.59 11.21 1.41
CA GLY A 4 11.37 10.47 1.07
C GLY A 4 10.59 9.99 2.30
N LEU A 5 9.25 10.00 2.20
CA LEU A 5 8.34 9.41 3.18
C LEU A 5 7.66 8.18 2.57
N ASP A 6 7.71 7.04 3.29
CA ASP A 6 6.96 5.83 2.92
C ASP A 6 5.74 5.68 3.84
N ILE A 7 4.55 5.89 3.29
CA ILE A 7 3.27 5.91 4.01
C ILE A 7 2.68 4.50 4.03
N GLY A 8 2.55 3.93 5.23
CA GLY A 8 2.18 2.52 5.40
C GLY A 8 3.35 1.61 5.05
N CYS A 9 4.52 1.88 5.62
CA CYS A 9 5.77 1.21 5.27
C CYS A 9 5.84 -0.26 5.72
N GLY A 10 4.92 -0.73 6.57
CA GLY A 10 4.95 -2.05 7.16
C GLY A 10 6.27 -2.32 7.91
N GLU A 11 6.87 -3.45 7.64
CA GLU A 11 8.19 -3.84 8.20
C GLU A 11 9.39 -3.18 7.49
N GLY A 12 9.14 -2.25 6.57
CA GLY A 12 10.17 -1.42 5.95
C GLY A 12 10.86 -2.02 4.72
N HIS A 13 10.34 -3.10 4.14
CA HIS A 13 10.98 -3.74 2.99
C HIS A 13 11.17 -2.77 1.82
N ASN A 14 10.11 -2.13 1.35
CA ASN A 14 10.16 -1.19 0.24
C ASN A 14 10.93 0.08 0.59
N THR A 15 10.75 0.61 1.82
CA THR A 15 11.50 1.75 2.35
C THR A 15 13.01 1.52 2.22
N ARG A 16 13.48 0.31 2.59
CA ARG A 16 14.89 -0.07 2.48
C ARG A 16 15.37 -0.20 1.04
N LEU A 17 14.52 -0.67 0.12
CA LEU A 17 14.85 -0.71 -1.31
C LEU A 17 15.11 0.69 -1.88
N VAL A 18 14.29 1.66 -1.49
CA VAL A 18 14.43 3.06 -1.92
C VAL A 18 15.67 3.70 -1.27
N ALA A 19 15.89 3.46 0.04
CA ALA A 19 17.09 3.97 0.73
C ALA A 19 18.39 3.46 0.10
N ARG A 20 18.46 2.18 -0.30
CA ARG A 20 19.63 1.62 -1.00
C ARG A 20 19.93 2.31 -2.34
N ARG A 21 18.96 3.03 -2.93
CA ARG A 21 19.14 3.84 -4.13
C ARG A 21 19.57 5.28 -3.85
N GLY A 22 19.87 5.59 -2.58
CA GLY A 22 20.47 6.86 -2.17
C GLY A 22 19.49 7.91 -1.64
N ALA A 23 18.22 7.54 -1.41
CA ALA A 23 17.27 8.43 -0.75
C ALA A 23 17.43 8.40 0.78
N GLN A 24 17.19 9.54 1.42
CA GLN A 24 17.05 9.63 2.87
C GLN A 24 15.59 9.33 3.24
N MET A 25 15.32 8.13 3.74
CA MET A 25 13.97 7.66 3.93
C MET A 25 13.47 7.79 5.37
N THR A 26 12.18 8.11 5.48
CA THR A 26 11.38 7.93 6.70
C THR A 26 10.24 6.98 6.38
N GLY A 27 10.04 5.94 7.17
CA GLY A 27 8.89 5.04 7.08
C GLY A 27 7.89 5.32 8.19
N LEU A 28 6.60 5.39 7.88
CA LEU A 28 5.53 5.54 8.85
C LEU A 28 4.51 4.41 8.69
N ASP A 29 4.11 3.81 9.81
CA ASP A 29 3.03 2.82 9.85
C ASP A 29 2.25 2.90 11.15
N ILE A 30 0.96 2.56 11.08
CA ILE A 30 0.07 2.53 12.25
C ILE A 30 0.26 1.26 13.10
N ALA A 31 0.82 0.21 12.52
CA ALA A 31 1.03 -1.06 13.20
C ALA A 31 2.37 -1.05 13.97
N GLU A 32 2.29 -0.88 15.29
CA GLU A 32 3.47 -0.83 16.16
C GLU A 32 4.38 -2.06 16.01
N ASN A 33 3.80 -3.24 15.80
CA ASN A 33 4.55 -4.46 15.58
C ASN A 33 5.42 -4.39 14.33
N PHE A 34 4.92 -3.84 13.22
CA PHE A 34 5.68 -3.65 12.00
C PHE A 34 6.82 -2.65 12.21
N ILE A 35 6.54 -1.53 12.85
CA ILE A 35 7.58 -0.53 13.18
C ILE A 35 8.68 -1.12 14.08
N ARG A 36 8.30 -1.96 15.04
CA ARG A 36 9.29 -2.65 15.88
C ARG A 36 10.20 -3.56 15.04
N HIS A 37 9.65 -4.33 14.10
CA HIS A 37 10.42 -5.18 13.20
C HIS A 37 11.30 -4.34 12.26
N ALA A 38 10.78 -3.26 11.69
CA ALA A 38 11.53 -2.36 10.82
C ALA A 38 12.74 -1.74 11.56
N ARG A 39 12.55 -1.30 12.80
CA ARG A 39 13.63 -0.76 13.64
C ARG A 39 14.67 -1.82 14.01
N ALA A 40 14.26 -3.05 14.30
CA ALA A 40 15.17 -4.16 14.56
C ALA A 40 16.04 -4.47 13.34
N GLU A 41 15.43 -4.49 12.15
CA GLU A 41 16.15 -4.70 10.89
C GLU A 41 17.10 -3.51 10.59
N GLU A 42 16.69 -2.27 10.87
CA GLU A 42 17.55 -1.09 10.72
C GLU A 42 18.74 -1.14 11.66
N THR A 43 18.55 -1.62 12.89
CA THR A 43 19.66 -1.85 13.85
C THR A 43 20.64 -2.92 13.34
N ARG A 44 20.13 -4.01 12.74
CA ARG A 44 20.94 -5.11 12.21
C ARG A 44 21.74 -4.73 10.96
N ALA A 45 21.13 -3.93 10.07
CA ALA A 45 21.71 -3.53 8.80
C ALA A 45 21.36 -2.06 8.49
N PRO A 46 22.08 -1.09 9.10
CA PRO A 46 21.75 0.33 9.03
C PRO A 46 21.80 0.89 7.61
N LEU A 47 20.77 1.66 7.25
CA LEU A 47 20.69 2.47 6.02
C LEU A 47 20.39 3.96 6.34
N GLY A 48 20.28 4.32 7.61
CA GLY A 48 19.93 5.66 8.06
C GLY A 48 18.44 5.99 7.97
N ILE A 49 17.57 4.97 8.01
CA ILE A 49 16.12 5.13 7.90
C ILE A 49 15.51 5.44 9.26
N ALA A 50 14.67 6.48 9.33
CA ALA A 50 13.84 6.74 10.50
C ALA A 50 12.50 5.99 10.36
N TYR A 51 12.10 5.22 11.38
CA TYR A 51 10.80 4.55 11.43
C TYR A 51 9.92 5.13 12.52
N VAL A 52 8.72 5.61 12.14
CA VAL A 52 7.78 6.31 13.00
C VAL A 52 6.48 5.52 13.12
N HIS A 53 6.06 5.23 14.34
CA HIS A 53 4.73 4.71 14.63
C HIS A 53 3.74 5.88 14.61
N GLY A 54 2.75 5.84 13.73
CA GLY A 54 1.79 6.92 13.58
C GLY A 54 0.73 6.65 12.52
N SER A 55 -0.26 7.52 12.48
CA SER A 55 -1.36 7.44 11.52
C SER A 55 -1.09 8.27 10.28
N ALA A 56 -1.41 7.73 9.10
CA ALA A 56 -1.33 8.43 7.83
C ALA A 56 -2.38 9.56 7.69
N VAL A 57 -3.44 9.55 8.50
CA VAL A 57 -4.48 10.60 8.49
C VAL A 57 -4.08 11.85 9.27
N GLU A 58 -2.95 11.79 9.99
CA GLU A 58 -2.36 12.89 10.74
C GLU A 58 -0.86 12.67 10.83
N LEU A 59 -0.14 13.09 9.80
CA LEU A 59 1.29 12.86 9.68
C LEU A 59 2.07 13.76 10.67
N PRO A 60 2.92 13.21 11.56
CA PRO A 60 3.66 13.96 12.57
C PRO A 60 4.88 14.69 11.98
N PHE A 61 4.73 15.27 10.79
CA PHE A 61 5.78 15.96 10.08
C PHE A 61 5.34 17.38 9.71
N ALA A 62 6.29 18.31 9.64
CA ALA A 62 6.02 19.66 9.21
C ALA A 62 5.62 19.70 7.71
N GLU A 63 4.96 20.78 7.31
CA GLU A 63 4.69 21.10 5.91
C GLU A 63 6.00 21.16 5.11
N ALA A 64 5.95 20.76 3.84
CA ALA A 64 7.07 20.81 2.89
C ALA A 64 8.37 20.16 3.39
N SER A 65 8.27 19.01 4.05
CA SER A 65 9.40 18.27 4.64
C SER A 65 10.06 17.29 3.68
N PHE A 66 9.31 16.77 2.70
CA PHE A 66 9.76 15.67 1.84
C PHE A 66 9.79 16.05 0.36
N ASP A 67 10.78 15.56 -0.37
CA ASP A 67 10.87 15.72 -1.82
C ASP A 67 9.92 14.76 -2.55
N PHE A 68 9.64 13.61 -1.94
CA PHE A 68 8.65 12.66 -2.44
C PHE A 68 8.01 11.83 -1.32
N ALA A 69 6.85 11.25 -1.62
CA ALA A 69 6.22 10.24 -0.79
C ALA A 69 5.91 8.99 -1.59
N THR A 70 5.94 7.84 -0.93
CA THR A 70 5.54 6.55 -1.48
C THR A 70 4.42 5.92 -0.65
N GLY A 71 3.62 5.03 -1.26
CA GLY A 71 2.60 4.24 -0.56
C GLY A 71 2.41 2.92 -1.29
N PHE A 72 3.20 1.91 -0.93
CA PHE A 72 3.15 0.62 -1.62
C PHE A 72 2.10 -0.30 -1.02
N MET A 73 1.00 -0.53 -1.75
CA MET A 73 -0.10 -1.41 -1.34
C MET A 73 -0.69 -1.09 0.05
N SER A 74 -0.74 0.19 0.42
CA SER A 74 -1.16 0.64 1.75
C SER A 74 -2.35 1.59 1.74
N LEU A 75 -2.39 2.57 0.82
CA LEU A 75 -3.39 3.63 0.85
C LEU A 75 -4.83 3.13 0.63
N MET A 76 -5.00 1.99 -0.02
CA MET A 76 -6.31 1.37 -0.26
C MET A 76 -6.94 0.77 1.01
N ASP A 77 -6.15 0.56 2.05
CA ASP A 77 -6.59 -0.04 3.31
C ASP A 77 -6.96 1.01 4.37
N VAL A 78 -6.92 2.30 3.99
CA VAL A 78 -7.26 3.40 4.90
C VAL A 78 -8.68 3.91 4.61
N PRO A 79 -9.56 3.98 5.64
CA PRO A 79 -10.94 4.46 5.45
C PRO A 79 -11.01 5.92 5.06
N GLU A 80 -10.17 6.77 5.65
CA GLU A 80 -10.15 8.23 5.48
C GLU A 80 -9.11 8.66 4.43
N THR A 81 -9.19 8.07 3.24
CA THR A 81 -8.20 8.30 2.16
C THR A 81 -8.06 9.77 1.78
N GLU A 82 -9.14 10.56 1.85
CA GLU A 82 -9.11 12.01 1.62
C GLU A 82 -8.12 12.72 2.53
N ARG A 83 -8.14 12.35 3.83
CA ARG A 83 -7.23 12.93 4.83
C ARG A 83 -5.78 12.50 4.58
N VAL A 84 -5.57 11.22 4.23
CA VAL A 84 -4.24 10.72 3.90
C VAL A 84 -3.64 11.47 2.71
N LEU A 85 -4.43 11.70 1.65
CA LEU A 85 -3.96 12.41 0.46
C LEU A 85 -3.70 13.89 0.76
N ALA A 86 -4.55 14.55 1.57
CA ALA A 86 -4.33 15.92 2.03
C ALA A 86 -3.04 16.04 2.87
N GLU A 87 -2.80 15.10 3.78
CA GLU A 87 -1.59 15.07 4.60
C GLU A 87 -0.34 14.77 3.74
N ALA A 88 -0.44 13.83 2.80
CA ALA A 88 0.64 13.56 1.86
C ALA A 88 0.99 14.82 1.03
N PHE A 89 -0.03 15.54 0.57
CA PHE A 89 0.17 16.81 -0.16
C PHE A 89 0.82 17.88 0.72
N ARG A 90 0.36 18.02 1.96
CA ARG A 90 0.89 19.00 2.93
C ARG A 90 2.38 18.81 3.23
N VAL A 91 2.80 17.56 3.43
CA VAL A 91 4.19 17.27 3.81
C VAL A 91 5.15 17.28 2.64
N LEU A 92 4.65 17.27 1.39
CA LEU A 92 5.47 17.37 0.20
C LEU A 92 5.90 18.82 -0.07
N LYS A 93 7.15 18.99 -0.46
CA LYS A 93 7.68 20.27 -0.94
C LYS A 93 7.00 20.68 -2.25
N PRO A 94 6.97 21.97 -2.59
CA PRO A 94 6.59 22.39 -3.94
C PRO A 94 7.41 21.66 -5.01
N GLY A 95 6.72 21.05 -5.98
CA GLY A 95 7.36 20.21 -7.00
C GLY A 95 7.70 18.78 -6.54
N GLY A 96 7.39 18.42 -5.32
CA GLY A 96 7.47 17.05 -4.82
C GLY A 96 6.38 16.15 -5.42
N PHE A 97 6.54 14.84 -5.35
CA PHE A 97 5.59 13.90 -5.95
C PHE A 97 5.17 12.78 -4.98
N LEU A 98 3.97 12.27 -5.19
CA LEU A 98 3.45 11.06 -4.55
C LEU A 98 3.43 9.92 -5.59
N GLN A 99 4.06 8.80 -5.26
CA GLN A 99 3.97 7.56 -6.03
C GLN A 99 3.39 6.45 -5.15
N PHE A 100 2.31 5.83 -5.58
CA PHE A 100 1.74 4.71 -4.83
C PHE A 100 1.29 3.58 -5.74
N SER A 101 1.14 2.41 -5.17
CA SER A 101 0.57 1.24 -5.84
C SER A 101 -0.63 0.71 -5.07
N MET A 102 -1.54 0.12 -5.80
CA MET A 102 -2.75 -0.51 -5.26
C MET A 102 -3.22 -1.63 -6.18
N THR A 103 -4.04 -2.53 -5.66
CA THR A 103 -4.77 -3.45 -6.53
C THR A 103 -5.71 -2.67 -7.43
N HIS A 104 -5.72 -3.01 -8.73
CA HIS A 104 -6.57 -2.28 -9.69
C HIS A 104 -8.05 -2.44 -9.32
N PRO A 105 -8.80 -1.36 -9.07
CA PRO A 105 -10.15 -1.44 -8.53
C PRO A 105 -11.12 -2.25 -9.39
N CYS A 106 -10.97 -2.22 -10.71
CA CYS A 106 -11.83 -2.99 -11.63
C CYS A 106 -11.67 -4.50 -11.47
N PHE A 107 -10.51 -4.98 -11.04
CA PHE A 107 -10.22 -6.41 -10.88
C PHE A 107 -10.26 -6.87 -9.43
N ASN A 108 -10.52 -5.98 -8.50
CA ASN A 108 -10.65 -6.27 -7.08
C ASN A 108 -11.87 -5.58 -6.44
N PRO A 109 -13.06 -5.62 -7.10
CA PRO A 109 -14.29 -5.05 -6.55
C PRO A 109 -14.86 -5.93 -5.42
N PRO A 110 -15.94 -5.49 -4.75
CA PRO A 110 -16.59 -6.26 -3.67
C PRO A 110 -17.03 -7.66 -4.06
N HIS A 111 -17.47 -7.88 -5.30
CA HIS A 111 -17.70 -9.22 -5.83
C HIS A 111 -16.57 -9.58 -6.79
N ARG A 112 -15.80 -10.61 -6.43
CA ARG A 112 -14.72 -11.17 -7.24
C ARG A 112 -14.64 -12.68 -7.09
N ARG A 113 -14.67 -13.41 -8.21
CA ARG A 113 -14.53 -14.87 -8.24
C ARG A 113 -13.57 -15.31 -9.35
N ASN A 114 -12.57 -16.10 -9.00
CA ASN A 114 -11.70 -16.74 -9.99
C ASN A 114 -12.46 -17.92 -10.64
N LEU A 115 -12.57 -17.90 -11.95
CA LEU A 115 -13.08 -19.03 -12.74
C LEU A 115 -11.87 -19.90 -13.13
N ARG A 116 -11.99 -21.19 -12.82
CA ARG A 116 -10.89 -22.15 -12.99
C ARG A 116 -11.32 -23.31 -13.86
N ASP A 117 -10.40 -23.83 -14.66
CA ASP A 117 -10.57 -25.06 -15.43
C ASP A 117 -10.42 -26.33 -14.55
N GLU A 118 -10.45 -27.49 -15.20
CA GLU A 118 -10.31 -28.81 -14.56
C GLU A 118 -8.95 -28.97 -13.87
N ASP A 119 -7.90 -28.34 -14.39
CA ASP A 119 -6.53 -28.33 -13.83
C ASP A 119 -6.36 -27.26 -12.74
N ARG A 120 -7.45 -26.56 -12.35
CA ARG A 120 -7.48 -25.46 -11.36
C ARG A 120 -6.70 -24.22 -11.80
N ILE A 121 -6.41 -24.07 -13.08
CA ILE A 121 -5.80 -22.86 -13.65
C ILE A 121 -6.88 -21.79 -13.80
N THR A 122 -6.61 -20.59 -13.29
CA THR A 122 -7.53 -19.46 -13.44
C THR A 122 -7.48 -18.95 -14.88
N TYR A 123 -8.57 -19.11 -15.62
CA TYR A 123 -8.72 -18.64 -17.01
C TYR A 123 -9.52 -17.34 -17.13
N ALA A 124 -10.31 -16.98 -16.12
CA ALA A 124 -11.07 -15.73 -16.08
C ALA A 124 -11.33 -15.28 -14.64
N ILE A 125 -11.71 -14.02 -14.51
CA ILE A 125 -12.17 -13.44 -13.23
C ILE A 125 -13.57 -12.88 -13.47
N GLU A 126 -14.53 -13.34 -12.70
CA GLU A 126 -15.85 -12.74 -12.61
C GLU A 126 -15.79 -11.58 -11.63
N VAL A 127 -16.25 -10.42 -12.04
CA VAL A 127 -16.27 -9.21 -11.22
C VAL A 127 -17.66 -8.58 -11.21
N GLY A 128 -18.06 -8.02 -10.07
CA GLY A 128 -19.36 -7.34 -9.91
C GLY A 128 -19.29 -6.32 -8.78
N ASP A 129 -20.39 -5.62 -8.58
CA ASP A 129 -20.54 -4.65 -7.49
C ASP A 129 -19.50 -3.51 -7.50
N TYR A 130 -18.96 -3.18 -8.68
CA TYR A 130 -17.90 -2.19 -8.82
C TYR A 130 -18.29 -0.79 -8.29
N PHE A 131 -19.55 -0.42 -8.41
CA PHE A 131 -20.08 0.88 -7.95
C PHE A 131 -20.83 0.78 -6.61
N VAL A 132 -20.85 -0.41 -5.99
CA VAL A 132 -21.50 -0.58 -4.67
C VAL A 132 -20.58 -0.07 -3.58
N ASP A 133 -21.12 0.75 -2.69
CA ASP A 133 -20.40 1.16 -1.47
C ASP A 133 -20.29 -0.05 -0.51
N ALA A 134 -19.09 -0.61 -0.45
CA ALA A 134 -18.77 -1.74 0.42
C ALA A 134 -17.69 -1.37 1.45
N ARG A 135 -17.52 -0.07 1.74
CA ARG A 135 -16.52 0.41 2.70
C ARG A 135 -16.77 -0.17 4.09
N GLY A 136 -15.71 -0.70 4.70
CA GLY A 136 -15.78 -1.34 6.00
C GLY A 136 -16.21 -2.81 5.98
N ARG A 137 -16.52 -3.39 4.81
CA ARG A 137 -16.73 -4.83 4.68
C ARG A 137 -15.46 -5.56 5.10
N VAL A 138 -15.60 -6.58 5.93
CA VAL A 138 -14.48 -7.41 6.38
C VAL A 138 -14.33 -8.61 5.46
N ASP A 139 -13.19 -8.72 4.80
CA ASP A 139 -12.80 -9.92 4.07
C ASP A 139 -12.01 -10.86 4.97
N GLU A 140 -12.33 -12.14 4.87
CA GLU A 140 -11.60 -13.20 5.56
C GLU A 140 -10.83 -14.05 4.56
N TRP A 141 -9.55 -14.25 4.79
CA TRP A 141 -8.73 -15.10 3.94
C TRP A 141 -7.57 -15.74 4.70
N ILE A 142 -7.04 -16.82 4.12
CA ILE A 142 -5.90 -17.55 4.66
C ILE A 142 -4.77 -17.45 3.64
N PHE A 143 -3.58 -17.15 4.10
CA PHE A 143 -2.39 -17.12 3.24
C PHE A 143 -2.15 -18.48 2.61
N GLY A 144 -2.54 -18.63 1.33
CA GLY A 144 -2.43 -19.90 0.60
C GLY A 144 -1.01 -20.42 0.43
N ALA A 145 -0.02 -19.53 0.45
CA ALA A 145 1.40 -19.85 0.37
C ALA A 145 1.99 -20.38 1.69
N ALA A 146 1.28 -20.23 2.82
CA ALA A 146 1.76 -20.80 4.09
C ALA A 146 1.78 -22.34 4.04
N PRO A 147 2.79 -23.00 4.63
CA PRO A 147 2.83 -24.46 4.74
C PRO A 147 1.56 -25.03 5.38
N ALA A 148 1.07 -26.18 4.91
CA ALA A 148 -0.19 -26.77 5.36
C ALA A 148 -0.32 -26.90 6.89
N PRO A 149 0.70 -27.36 7.66
CA PRO A 149 0.60 -27.45 9.11
C PRO A 149 0.46 -26.09 9.81
N LEU A 150 0.92 -25.01 9.15
CA LEU A 150 0.79 -23.65 9.66
C LEU A 150 -0.59 -23.09 9.34
N ARG A 151 -1.12 -23.33 8.13
CA ARG A 151 -2.47 -22.90 7.73
C ARG A 151 -3.57 -23.46 8.62
N GLU A 152 -3.44 -24.70 9.07
CA GLU A 152 -4.40 -25.35 9.97
C GLU A 152 -4.44 -24.73 11.38
N LYS A 153 -3.35 -24.07 11.77
CA LYS A 153 -3.21 -23.46 13.11
C LYS A 153 -3.50 -21.97 13.14
N LEU A 154 -3.48 -21.30 11.98
CA LEU A 154 -3.69 -19.86 11.91
C LEU A 154 -5.19 -19.56 11.74
N PRO A 155 -5.74 -18.63 12.52
CA PRO A 155 -7.08 -18.13 12.26
C PRO A 155 -7.11 -17.40 10.91
N PRO A 156 -8.30 -17.32 10.26
CA PRO A 156 -8.46 -16.49 9.09
C PRO A 156 -8.03 -15.04 9.36
N PHE A 157 -7.31 -14.48 8.42
CA PHE A 157 -6.92 -13.07 8.47
C PHE A 157 -8.12 -12.21 8.08
N LYS A 158 -8.49 -11.27 8.95
CA LYS A 158 -9.64 -10.38 8.75
C LYS A 158 -9.14 -8.98 8.42
N VAL A 159 -9.48 -8.49 7.24
CA VAL A 159 -9.10 -7.15 6.80
C VAL A 159 -10.34 -6.36 6.42
N PRO A 160 -10.55 -5.18 6.99
CA PRO A 160 -11.57 -4.28 6.49
C PRO A 160 -11.16 -3.78 5.12
N ARG A 161 -12.09 -3.76 4.17
CA ARG A 161 -11.89 -3.24 2.84
C ARG A 161 -12.57 -1.90 2.66
N PHE A 162 -11.89 -1.03 1.91
CA PHE A 162 -12.39 0.30 1.57
C PHE A 162 -12.38 0.46 0.05
N HIS A 163 -13.17 -0.40 -0.63
CA HIS A 163 -13.28 -0.34 -2.09
C HIS A 163 -13.73 1.04 -2.56
N ARG A 164 -13.03 1.57 -3.56
CA ARG A 164 -13.35 2.78 -4.29
C ARG A 164 -13.18 2.54 -5.78
N PRO A 165 -14.13 2.98 -6.62
CA PRO A 165 -13.94 2.99 -8.06
C PRO A 165 -12.72 3.82 -8.47
N LEU A 166 -12.13 3.51 -9.62
CA LEU A 166 -10.98 4.27 -10.14
C LEU A 166 -11.27 5.77 -10.27
N SER A 167 -12.47 6.11 -10.69
CA SER A 167 -12.90 7.52 -10.79
C SER A 167 -12.89 8.25 -9.45
N GLU A 168 -13.24 7.57 -8.35
CA GLU A 168 -13.16 8.15 -7.01
C GLU A 168 -11.70 8.41 -6.61
N TRP A 169 -10.81 7.45 -6.84
CA TRP A 169 -9.37 7.64 -6.59
C TRP A 169 -8.79 8.85 -7.32
N LEU A 170 -9.10 8.98 -8.62
CA LEU A 170 -8.63 10.12 -9.42
C LEU A 170 -9.18 11.44 -8.90
N ASN A 171 -10.46 11.48 -8.56
CA ASN A 171 -11.09 12.70 -8.03
C ASN A 171 -10.53 13.08 -6.65
N LEU A 172 -10.21 12.14 -5.78
CA LEU A 172 -9.58 12.37 -4.49
C LEU A 172 -8.18 12.98 -4.63
N LEU A 173 -7.38 12.47 -5.57
CA LEU A 173 -6.05 13.02 -5.87
C LEU A 173 -6.16 14.47 -6.37
N LEU A 174 -7.05 14.73 -7.32
CA LEU A 174 -7.28 16.07 -7.85
C LEU A 174 -7.79 17.03 -6.76
N ALA A 175 -8.71 16.58 -5.91
CA ALA A 175 -9.25 17.38 -4.80
C ALA A 175 -8.19 17.71 -3.75
N ALA A 176 -7.22 16.83 -3.53
CA ALA A 176 -6.08 17.07 -2.65
C ALA A 176 -5.03 18.02 -3.24
N GLY A 177 -5.13 18.39 -4.52
CA GLY A 177 -4.22 19.33 -5.20
C GLY A 177 -3.16 18.68 -6.07
N PHE A 178 -3.15 17.35 -6.21
CA PHE A 178 -2.20 16.64 -7.07
C PHE A 178 -2.53 16.81 -8.55
N VAL A 179 -1.49 16.85 -9.36
CA VAL A 179 -1.58 16.70 -10.82
C VAL A 179 -1.15 15.29 -11.18
N LEU A 180 -1.98 14.59 -11.96
CA LEU A 180 -1.66 13.24 -12.39
C LEU A 180 -0.66 13.27 -13.55
N GLU A 181 0.57 12.83 -13.31
CA GLU A 181 1.63 12.79 -14.32
C GLU A 181 1.68 11.44 -15.05
N LYS A 182 1.49 10.35 -14.32
CA LYS A 182 1.57 9.01 -14.88
C LYS A 182 0.61 8.04 -14.19
N PHE A 183 -0.09 7.27 -15.00
CA PHE A 183 -0.87 6.11 -14.56
C PHE A 183 -0.37 4.88 -15.34
N ALA A 184 0.08 3.85 -14.61
CA ALA A 184 0.57 2.63 -15.22
C ALA A 184 -0.10 1.43 -14.55
N GLY A 185 -0.55 0.47 -15.36
CA GLY A 185 -0.99 -0.85 -14.91
C GLY A 185 0.02 -1.87 -15.38
N GLU A 186 0.56 -2.66 -14.46
CA GLU A 186 1.40 -3.81 -14.77
C GLU A 186 0.68 -5.07 -14.34
N LEU A 187 0.72 -6.11 -15.17
CA LEU A 187 0.44 -7.45 -14.70
C LEU A 187 1.54 -7.77 -13.68
N LEU A 188 1.15 -8.12 -12.47
CA LEU A 188 2.06 -8.83 -11.57
C LEU A 188 2.35 -10.17 -12.25
N GLY A 189 3.31 -10.16 -13.16
CA GLY A 189 3.91 -11.36 -13.69
C GLY A 189 4.48 -12.15 -12.52
N VAL A 190 4.33 -13.47 -12.56
CA VAL A 190 5.18 -14.37 -11.79
C VAL A 190 6.60 -13.89 -12.06
N VAL A 191 7.26 -13.35 -11.05
CA VAL A 191 8.69 -13.08 -11.15
C VAL A 191 9.30 -14.47 -11.27
N ASP A 192 9.62 -14.85 -12.51
CA ASP A 192 10.52 -15.96 -12.73
C ASP A 192 11.75 -15.65 -11.88
N SER A 193 12.07 -16.57 -10.99
CA SER A 193 13.26 -16.54 -10.17
C SER A 193 14.44 -16.17 -11.06
N LEU A 194 14.88 -14.93 -10.95
CA LEU A 194 16.15 -14.51 -11.53
C LEU A 194 17.24 -15.27 -10.78
N GLU A 195 17.90 -16.13 -11.50
CA GLU A 195 19.15 -16.81 -11.15
C GLU A 195 20.21 -15.84 -10.59
#